data_540fc4e127e24ec1765512d95577deab
#
_entry.id   540fc4e127e24ec1765512d95577deab
#
_cell.length_a   1.000
_cell.length_b   1.000
_cell.length_c   1.000
_cell.angle_alpha   90.00
_cell.angle_beta   90.00
_cell.angle_gamma   90.00
#
_symmetry.space_group_name_H-M   'P 1'
#
loop_
_entity.id
_entity.type
_entity.pdbx_description
1 polymer ?
#
loop_
_entity_poly.entity_id
_entity_poly.type
_entity_poly.pdbx_seq_one_letter_code
_entity_poly.pdbx_strand_id
1 'polypeptide(L)'
;MEKCCHYFNLMELILGERARRVFASGGQRVNHLDERYQGRTPDILDSAFVIVDYPSGARAMLDLCMFAENSVDNEQISIVGDAGKLESLLPSLTLRHSRRADWGQRAVWGQPSGTGRGVAVRRVWDTNIRYAGQHFGASYIEHQRFAQAVRDDGPAEIPLDEGLRCVAVGLAAHRSIETGLPALLADFLPAELL
;
A
#
# COMPACT_ATOMS: atom_id res chain seq x y z
N MET A 1 -4.13 -5.91 10.28
CA MET A 1 -3.90 -6.80 9.14
C MET A 1 -4.95 -6.61 8.04
N GLU A 2 -6.20 -6.58 8.36
CA GLU A 2 -7.32 -6.48 7.42
C GLU A 2 -7.18 -5.37 6.37
N LYS A 3 -6.79 -4.17 6.79
CA LYS A 3 -6.61 -3.03 5.87
C LYS A 3 -5.30 -3.08 5.08
N CYS A 4 -4.22 -3.55 5.67
CA CYS A 4 -2.88 -3.44 5.07
C CYS A 4 -2.59 -4.49 3.99
N CYS A 5 -3.34 -5.59 3.91
CA CYS A 5 -3.14 -6.63 2.91
C CYS A 5 -3.26 -6.08 1.47
N HIS A 6 -4.13 -5.10 1.24
CA HIS A 6 -4.28 -4.44 -0.06
C HIS A 6 -2.99 -3.72 -0.51
N TYR A 7 -2.30 -3.05 0.42
CA TYR A 7 -1.04 -2.37 0.12
C TYR A 7 0.10 -3.36 -0.11
N PHE A 8 0.16 -4.47 0.61
CA PHE A 8 1.15 -5.51 0.37
C PHE A 8 0.95 -6.17 -1.00
N ASN A 9 -0.30 -6.45 -1.40
CA ASN A 9 -0.61 -6.92 -2.75
C ASN A 9 -0.16 -5.91 -3.81
N LEU A 10 -0.47 -4.63 -3.61
CA LEU A 10 -0.08 -3.57 -4.54
C LEU A 10 1.45 -3.44 -4.67
N MET A 11 2.21 -3.61 -3.59
CA MET A 11 3.67 -3.60 -3.63
C MET A 11 4.21 -4.75 -4.49
N GLU A 12 3.72 -5.98 -4.27
CA GLU A 12 4.10 -7.15 -5.08
C GLU A 12 3.70 -6.98 -6.55
N LEU A 13 2.51 -6.46 -6.83
CA LEU A 13 2.03 -6.18 -8.18
C LEU A 13 2.92 -5.15 -8.91
N ILE A 14 3.29 -4.07 -8.24
CA ILE A 14 4.14 -3.02 -8.82
C ILE A 14 5.55 -3.53 -9.10
N LEU A 15 6.12 -4.31 -8.20
CA LEU A 15 7.48 -4.82 -8.32
C LEU A 15 7.56 -6.06 -9.23
N GLY A 16 6.47 -6.79 -9.40
CA GLY A 16 6.47 -8.08 -10.10
C GLY A 16 7.24 -9.17 -9.37
N GLU A 17 7.43 -9.03 -8.05
CA GLU A 17 8.20 -9.94 -7.20
C GLU A 17 7.44 -10.28 -5.93
N ARG A 18 7.82 -11.38 -5.29
CA ARG A 18 7.27 -11.83 -4.01
C ARG A 18 8.12 -11.32 -2.85
N ALA A 19 7.48 -10.94 -1.77
CA ALA A 19 8.15 -10.51 -0.55
C ALA A 19 9.00 -11.65 0.02
N ARG A 20 10.22 -11.31 0.46
CA ARG A 20 11.15 -12.29 1.05
C ARG A 20 11.26 -12.17 2.56
N ARG A 21 11.34 -10.93 3.06
CA ARG A 21 11.62 -10.63 4.47
C ARG A 21 10.90 -9.36 4.88
N VAL A 22 10.43 -9.32 6.11
CA VAL A 22 9.73 -8.17 6.69
C VAL A 22 10.41 -7.74 7.99
N PHE A 23 10.59 -6.45 8.18
CA PHE A 23 10.91 -5.84 9.47
C PHE A 23 9.87 -4.78 9.79
N ALA A 24 9.37 -4.77 11.03
CA ALA A 24 8.32 -3.84 11.42
C ALA A 24 8.50 -3.33 12.86
N SER A 25 8.05 -2.10 13.07
CA SER A 25 7.86 -1.47 14.38
C SER A 25 6.48 -0.83 14.40
N GLY A 26 5.71 -1.05 15.46
CA GLY A 26 4.34 -0.54 15.56
C GLY A 26 3.73 -0.74 16.93
N GLY A 27 2.51 -0.26 17.09
CA GLY A 27 1.78 -0.39 18.34
C GLY A 27 0.41 0.25 18.29
N GLN A 28 -0.31 0.14 19.42
CA GLN A 28 -1.52 0.88 19.69
C GLN A 28 -1.15 2.10 20.56
N ARG A 29 -1.48 3.31 20.09
CA ARG A 29 -1.03 4.55 20.74
C ARG A 29 -2.16 5.54 21.01
N VAL A 30 -3.19 5.57 20.17
CA VAL A 30 -4.25 6.58 20.22
C VAL A 30 -5.64 5.95 20.22
N ASN A 31 -5.92 5.05 19.27
CA ASN A 31 -7.27 4.52 19.06
C ASN A 31 -7.58 3.35 19.97
N HIS A 32 -8.86 3.23 20.39
CA HIS A 32 -9.42 2.08 21.12
C HIS A 32 -8.80 1.81 22.51
N LEU A 33 -8.08 2.76 23.10
CA LEU A 33 -7.39 2.57 24.40
C LEU A 33 -8.37 2.47 25.57
N ASP A 34 -9.51 3.14 25.47
CA ASP A 34 -10.58 3.22 26.48
C ASP A 34 -11.70 2.19 26.24
N GLU A 35 -11.70 1.49 25.11
CA GLU A 35 -12.68 0.45 24.80
C GLU A 35 -12.43 -0.83 25.59
N ARG A 36 -13.53 -1.53 25.88
CA ARG A 36 -13.49 -2.83 26.58
C ARG A 36 -14.48 -3.80 25.95
N TYR A 37 -13.95 -4.94 25.55
CA TYR A 37 -14.71 -6.07 25.03
C TYR A 37 -14.47 -7.29 25.91
N GLN A 38 -15.51 -7.76 26.59
CA GLN A 38 -15.40 -8.86 27.57
C GLN A 38 -14.31 -8.59 28.64
N GLY A 39 -14.17 -7.32 29.07
CA GLY A 39 -13.19 -6.90 30.08
C GLY A 39 -11.75 -6.69 29.53
N ARG A 40 -11.49 -6.89 28.25
CA ARG A 40 -10.17 -6.73 27.63
C ARG A 40 -10.15 -5.51 26.70
N THR A 41 -9.04 -4.78 26.70
CA THR A 41 -8.77 -3.76 25.68
C THR A 41 -8.46 -4.44 24.34
N PRO A 42 -8.96 -3.92 23.20
CA PRO A 42 -8.54 -4.39 21.89
C PRO A 42 -7.03 -4.25 21.71
N ASP A 43 -6.42 -5.16 20.98
CA ASP A 43 -5.00 -5.18 20.60
C ASP A 43 -4.77 -4.71 19.15
N ILE A 44 -5.59 -3.75 18.71
CA ILE A 44 -5.56 -3.23 17.35
C ILE A 44 -4.39 -2.26 17.18
N LEU A 45 -3.47 -2.58 16.29
CA LEU A 45 -2.40 -1.65 15.94
C LEU A 45 -2.98 -0.45 15.20
N ASP A 46 -2.63 0.76 15.62
CA ASP A 46 -3.08 2.01 15.02
C ASP A 46 -1.95 2.79 14.33
N SER A 47 -0.70 2.36 14.54
CA SER A 47 0.48 2.92 13.89
C SER A 47 1.56 1.87 13.70
N ALA A 48 2.19 1.86 12.52
CA ALA A 48 3.32 0.97 12.22
C ALA A 48 4.14 1.47 11.03
N PHE A 49 5.46 1.18 11.09
CA PHE A 49 6.34 1.22 9.93
C PHE A 49 6.73 -0.21 9.58
N VAL A 50 6.48 -0.62 8.34
CA VAL A 50 6.78 -1.97 7.86
C VAL A 50 7.70 -1.87 6.65
N ILE A 51 8.88 -2.46 6.73
CA ILE A 51 9.85 -2.57 5.63
C ILE A 51 9.74 -3.97 5.05
N VAL A 52 9.59 -4.07 3.74
CA VAL A 52 9.51 -5.32 2.99
C VAL A 52 10.69 -5.40 2.03
N ASP A 53 11.50 -6.44 2.14
CA ASP A 53 12.62 -6.72 1.24
C ASP A 53 12.22 -7.76 0.19
N TYR A 54 12.69 -7.55 -1.04
CA TYR A 54 12.45 -8.41 -2.21
C TYR A 54 13.75 -9.05 -2.71
N PRO A 55 13.67 -10.18 -3.44
CA PRO A 55 14.85 -10.90 -3.95
C PRO A 55 15.80 -10.07 -4.82
N SER A 56 15.28 -9.16 -5.65
CA SER A 56 16.07 -8.25 -6.50
C SER A 56 16.88 -7.22 -5.72
N GLY A 57 16.60 -7.05 -4.41
CA GLY A 57 17.12 -5.96 -3.58
C GLY A 57 16.21 -4.73 -3.59
N ALA A 58 15.08 -4.76 -4.29
CA ALA A 58 14.04 -3.75 -4.12
C ALA A 58 13.49 -3.78 -2.69
N ARG A 59 13.00 -2.63 -2.24
CA ARG A 59 12.42 -2.47 -0.91
C ARG A 59 11.15 -1.66 -0.99
N ALA A 60 10.15 -2.04 -0.21
CA ALA A 60 8.96 -1.25 0.00
C ALA A 60 8.81 -0.89 1.48
N MET A 61 8.06 0.15 1.76
CA MET A 61 7.72 0.57 3.11
C MET A 61 6.24 0.91 3.19
N LEU A 62 5.57 0.39 4.21
CA LEU A 62 4.25 0.85 4.62
C LEU A 62 4.44 1.76 5.85
N ASP A 63 3.93 2.98 5.75
CA ASP A 63 3.71 3.90 6.87
C ASP A 63 2.22 3.88 7.19
N LEU A 64 1.86 3.27 8.31
CA LEU A 64 0.49 3.16 8.80
C LEU A 64 0.26 4.13 9.94
N CYS A 65 -0.69 5.05 9.77
CA CYS A 65 -1.24 5.89 10.83
C CYS A 65 -2.76 5.92 10.72
N MET A 66 -3.46 5.42 11.74
CA MET A 66 -4.93 5.32 11.78
C MET A 66 -5.59 6.47 12.57
N PHE A 67 -4.84 7.53 12.85
CA PHE A 67 -5.31 8.72 13.57
C PHE A 67 -4.88 10.03 12.90
N ALA A 68 -4.77 10.02 11.56
CA ALA A 68 -4.47 11.19 10.74
C ALA A 68 -5.66 11.56 9.83
N GLU A 69 -6.88 11.57 10.39
CA GLU A 69 -8.13 11.69 9.64
C GLU A 69 -8.27 13.00 8.89
N ASN A 70 -7.66 14.08 9.41
CA ASN A 70 -7.75 15.42 8.79
C ASN A 70 -6.57 15.73 7.86
N SER A 71 -6.01 14.73 7.21
CA SER A 71 -4.98 14.91 6.19
C SER A 71 -5.60 15.32 4.85
N VAL A 72 -4.89 16.14 4.06
CA VAL A 72 -5.32 16.51 2.71
C VAL A 72 -5.39 15.30 1.80
N ASP A 73 -4.31 14.49 1.82
CA ASP A 73 -4.25 13.19 1.17
C ASP A 73 -3.81 12.16 2.22
N ASN A 74 -4.75 11.30 2.61
CA ASN A 74 -4.53 10.30 3.65
C ASN A 74 -4.03 8.96 3.11
N GLU A 75 -4.03 8.79 1.79
CA GLU A 75 -3.40 7.66 1.13
C GLU A 75 -2.41 8.16 0.09
N GLN A 76 -1.15 7.80 0.27
CA GLN A 76 -0.06 8.23 -0.60
C GLN A 76 0.77 7.02 -1.03
N ILE A 77 0.97 6.87 -2.34
CA ILE A 77 1.81 5.83 -2.90
C ILE A 77 2.96 6.50 -3.64
N SER A 78 4.19 6.19 -3.26
CA SER A 78 5.39 6.72 -3.89
C SER A 78 6.25 5.59 -4.43
N ILE A 79 6.56 5.62 -5.72
CA ILE A 79 7.40 4.64 -6.41
C ILE A 79 8.63 5.36 -6.93
N VAL A 80 9.81 4.90 -6.54
CA VAL A 80 11.09 5.48 -6.95
C VAL A 80 11.93 4.40 -7.64
N GLY A 81 12.31 4.67 -8.87
CA GLY A 81 13.22 3.85 -9.66
C GLY A 81 14.41 4.66 -10.17
N ASP A 82 15.29 4.00 -10.90
CA ASP A 82 16.46 4.62 -11.52
C ASP A 82 16.10 5.63 -12.61
N ALA A 83 14.94 5.46 -13.26
CA ALA A 83 14.43 6.34 -14.32
C ALA A 83 13.65 7.55 -13.79
N GLY A 84 13.12 7.51 -12.55
CA GLY A 84 12.31 8.61 -12.03
C GLY A 84 11.47 8.25 -10.81
N LYS A 85 10.43 9.05 -10.58
CA LYS A 85 9.50 8.91 -9.45
C LYS A 85 8.06 9.08 -9.91
N LEU A 86 7.18 8.24 -9.35
CA LEU A 86 5.72 8.39 -9.42
C LEU A 86 5.17 8.60 -8.01
N GLU A 87 4.17 9.45 -7.89
CA GLU A 87 3.41 9.66 -6.65
C GLU A 87 1.92 9.68 -6.96
N SER A 88 1.16 8.86 -6.27
CA SER A 88 -0.30 8.86 -6.31
C SER A 88 -0.84 9.34 -4.97
N LEU A 89 -1.78 10.29 -5.00
CA LEU A 89 -2.33 10.96 -3.84
C LEU A 89 -3.85 10.81 -3.85
N LEU A 90 -4.41 10.34 -2.74
CA LEU A 90 -5.84 10.15 -2.52
C LEU A 90 -6.27 10.87 -1.23
N PRO A 91 -7.40 11.59 -1.24
CA PRO A 91 -8.49 11.65 -2.22
C PRO A 91 -8.32 12.67 -3.35
N SER A 92 -7.23 13.42 -3.43
CA SER A 92 -7.08 14.44 -4.50
C SER A 92 -7.02 13.85 -5.92
N LEU A 93 -6.88 12.53 -6.04
CA LEU A 93 -6.76 11.80 -7.31
C LEU A 93 -5.62 12.34 -8.17
N THR A 94 -4.56 12.78 -7.53
CA THR A 94 -3.43 13.41 -8.18
C THR A 94 -2.32 12.39 -8.44
N LEU A 95 -1.85 12.36 -9.69
CA LEU A 95 -0.64 11.63 -10.07
C LEU A 95 0.46 12.62 -10.43
N ARG A 96 1.62 12.48 -9.80
CA ARG A 96 2.84 13.21 -10.14
C ARG A 96 3.85 12.25 -10.75
N HIS A 97 4.49 12.69 -11.81
CA HIS A 97 5.54 11.93 -12.48
C HIS A 97 6.74 12.83 -12.73
N SER A 98 7.93 12.40 -12.32
CA SER A 98 9.20 13.06 -12.62
C SER A 98 10.19 12.06 -13.21
N ARG A 99 10.95 12.47 -14.23
CA ARG A 99 12.02 11.67 -14.83
C ARG A 99 13.38 12.14 -14.34
N ARG A 100 14.25 11.20 -14.04
CA ARG A 100 15.63 11.52 -13.62
C ARG A 100 16.41 12.27 -14.71
N ALA A 101 16.16 11.97 -15.98
CA ALA A 101 16.78 12.64 -17.12
C ALA A 101 16.47 14.16 -17.18
N ASP A 102 15.37 14.59 -16.57
CA ASP A 102 14.97 16.01 -16.53
C ASP A 102 15.65 16.79 -15.38
N TRP A 103 16.63 16.21 -14.71
CA TRP A 103 17.37 16.78 -13.59
C TRP A 103 18.08 18.04 -14.05
N GLY A 104 18.30 18.77 -14.55
CA GLY A 104 18.94 20.06 -14.88
C GLY A 104 17.92 21.14 -15.20
N GLN A 105 16.65 20.77 -15.32
CA GLN A 105 15.56 21.70 -15.64
C GLN A 105 14.81 22.15 -14.38
N ARG A 106 15.39 21.94 -13.21
CA ARG A 106 14.79 22.23 -11.91
C ARG A 106 14.51 23.71 -11.69
N ALA A 107 13.43 23.96 -10.93
CA ALA A 107 13.19 25.24 -10.31
C ALA A 107 14.36 25.64 -9.41
N VAL A 108 14.75 26.91 -9.51
CA VAL A 108 15.76 27.54 -8.63
C VAL A 108 15.23 27.45 -7.20
N TRP A 109 16.12 27.23 -6.25
CA TRP A 109 15.84 27.29 -4.80
C TRP A 109 15.00 28.51 -4.46
N GLY A 110 13.88 28.30 -3.73
CA GLY A 110 12.98 29.37 -3.31
C GLY A 110 11.77 29.60 -4.21
N GLN A 111 11.60 28.85 -5.31
CA GLN A 111 10.35 28.86 -6.07
C GLN A 111 9.33 27.92 -5.42
N PRO A 112 8.00 28.27 -5.44
CA PRO A 112 6.98 27.39 -4.89
C PRO A 112 7.03 26.02 -5.55
N SER A 113 7.10 24.97 -4.73
CA SER A 113 7.01 23.58 -5.20
C SER A 113 5.65 23.38 -5.86
N GLY A 114 5.63 23.08 -7.14
CA GLY A 114 4.41 22.83 -7.92
C GLY A 114 4.52 23.26 -9.38
N THR A 115 5.45 24.12 -9.70
CA THR A 115 5.74 24.55 -11.06
C THR A 115 7.14 24.12 -11.52
N GLY A 116 7.77 23.14 -10.83
CA GLY A 116 9.08 22.64 -11.19
C GLY A 116 9.05 22.06 -12.62
N ARG A 117 9.84 22.66 -13.51
CA ARG A 117 10.08 22.08 -14.84
C ARG A 117 10.56 20.65 -14.64
N GLY A 118 9.92 19.67 -15.29
CA GLY A 118 10.25 18.25 -15.20
C GLY A 118 9.35 17.40 -14.29
N VAL A 119 8.37 17.98 -13.56
CA VAL A 119 7.33 17.21 -12.85
C VAL A 119 6.01 17.40 -13.56
N ALA A 120 5.48 16.34 -14.17
CA ALA A 120 4.13 16.32 -14.70
C ALA A 120 3.15 16.04 -13.56
N VAL A 121 2.10 16.84 -13.46
CA VAL A 121 1.01 16.68 -12.50
C VAL A 121 -0.29 16.52 -13.27
N ARG A 122 -1.05 15.48 -12.98
CA ARG A 122 -2.36 15.26 -13.59
C ARG A 122 -3.34 14.68 -12.60
N ARG A 123 -4.60 14.96 -12.79
CA ARG A 123 -5.70 14.26 -12.11
C ARG A 123 -5.99 12.97 -12.87
N VAL A 124 -6.19 11.88 -12.14
CA VAL A 124 -6.53 10.56 -12.70
C VAL A 124 -7.94 10.19 -12.24
N TRP A 125 -8.80 9.90 -13.21
CA TRP A 125 -10.16 9.44 -12.96
C TRP A 125 -10.61 8.56 -14.10
N ASP A 126 -11.22 7.42 -13.80
CA ASP A 126 -11.89 6.59 -14.79
C ASP A 126 -13.34 7.07 -14.97
N THR A 127 -13.67 7.57 -16.16
CA THR A 127 -15.01 8.08 -16.50
C THR A 127 -16.08 7.01 -16.52
N ASN A 128 -15.73 5.71 -16.53
CA ASN A 128 -16.67 4.59 -16.46
C ASN A 128 -17.15 4.32 -15.02
N ILE A 129 -16.53 4.90 -14.02
CA ILE A 129 -16.95 4.78 -12.63
C ILE A 129 -18.25 5.56 -12.43
N ARG A 130 -19.36 4.83 -12.24
CA ARG A 130 -20.67 5.43 -11.99
C ARG A 130 -20.90 5.76 -10.51
N TYR A 131 -20.27 5.02 -9.61
CA TYR A 131 -20.42 5.18 -8.17
C TYR A 131 -19.03 5.21 -7.52
N ALA A 132 -18.63 6.39 -7.07
CA ALA A 132 -17.32 6.57 -6.43
C ALA A 132 -17.22 5.88 -5.06
N GLY A 133 -18.26 6.03 -4.23
CA GLY A 133 -18.26 5.50 -2.86
C GLY A 133 -17.11 6.07 -2.02
N GLN A 134 -16.83 5.42 -0.91
CA GLN A 134 -15.74 5.82 -0.01
C GLN A 134 -14.35 5.41 -0.51
N HIS A 135 -14.25 4.49 -1.48
CA HIS A 135 -13.00 4.00 -2.05
C HIS A 135 -12.74 4.51 -3.47
N PHE A 136 -13.22 5.71 -3.77
CA PHE A 136 -12.96 6.44 -5.02
C PHE A 136 -13.24 5.62 -6.30
N GLY A 137 -14.21 4.72 -6.24
CA GLY A 137 -14.62 3.86 -7.35
C GLY A 137 -13.98 2.47 -7.37
N ALA A 138 -13.00 2.19 -6.52
CA ALA A 138 -12.36 0.87 -6.47
C ALA A 138 -13.37 -0.26 -6.23
N SER A 139 -14.26 -0.10 -5.23
CA SER A 139 -15.31 -1.09 -4.96
C SER A 139 -16.27 -1.29 -6.12
N TYR A 140 -16.59 -0.23 -6.89
CA TYR A 140 -17.42 -0.35 -8.08
C TYR A 140 -16.75 -1.21 -9.16
N ILE A 141 -15.46 -0.97 -9.42
CA ILE A 141 -14.67 -1.74 -10.39
C ILE A 141 -14.54 -3.20 -9.94
N GLU A 142 -14.23 -3.42 -8.67
CA GLU A 142 -14.10 -4.75 -8.07
C GLU A 142 -15.39 -5.57 -8.28
N HIS A 143 -16.56 -5.01 -7.94
CA HIS A 143 -17.83 -5.68 -8.14
C HIS A 143 -18.14 -5.96 -9.61
N GLN A 144 -17.78 -5.05 -10.52
CA GLN A 144 -17.96 -5.30 -11.96
C GLN A 144 -17.08 -6.45 -12.44
N ARG A 145 -15.80 -6.48 -12.05
CA ARG A 145 -14.85 -7.55 -12.43
C ARG A 145 -15.25 -8.89 -11.83
N PHE A 146 -15.64 -8.89 -10.57
CA PHE A 146 -16.14 -10.10 -9.92
C PHE A 146 -17.39 -10.64 -10.62
N ALA A 147 -18.38 -9.80 -10.89
CA ALA A 147 -19.58 -10.20 -11.62
C ALA A 147 -19.26 -10.69 -13.04
N GLN A 148 -18.26 -10.14 -13.71
CA GLN A 148 -17.80 -10.61 -15.01
C GLN A 148 -17.16 -11.99 -14.90
N ALA A 149 -16.26 -12.22 -13.94
CA ALA A 149 -15.64 -13.52 -13.71
C ALA A 149 -16.70 -14.62 -13.45
N VAL A 150 -17.74 -14.30 -12.66
CA VAL A 150 -18.86 -15.23 -12.41
C VAL A 150 -19.64 -15.55 -13.69
N ARG A 151 -19.91 -14.56 -14.55
CA ARG A 151 -20.65 -14.79 -15.81
C ARG A 151 -19.85 -15.62 -16.81
N ASP A 152 -18.53 -15.42 -16.85
CA ASP A 152 -17.64 -16.07 -17.79
C ASP A 152 -17.11 -17.43 -17.27
N ASP A 153 -17.52 -17.85 -16.06
CA ASP A 153 -16.96 -19.00 -15.35
C ASP A 153 -15.42 -18.94 -15.31
N GLY A 154 -14.91 -17.71 -15.15
CA GLY A 154 -13.47 -17.38 -15.20
C GLY A 154 -12.85 -17.29 -13.82
N PRO A 155 -11.51 -17.21 -13.77
CA PRO A 155 -10.79 -17.04 -12.52
C PRO A 155 -11.08 -15.67 -11.88
N ALA A 156 -10.98 -15.59 -10.56
CA ALA A 156 -10.94 -14.32 -9.85
C ALA A 156 -9.70 -13.51 -10.26
N GLU A 157 -9.84 -12.18 -10.31
CA GLU A 157 -8.72 -11.28 -10.65
C GLU A 157 -7.57 -11.40 -9.64
N ILE A 158 -7.90 -11.54 -8.36
CA ILE A 158 -6.96 -11.84 -7.29
C ILE A 158 -7.28 -13.25 -6.78
N PRO A 159 -6.49 -14.25 -7.12
CA PRO A 159 -6.72 -15.62 -6.67
C PRO A 159 -6.38 -15.78 -5.18
N LEU A 160 -6.88 -16.86 -4.58
CA LEU A 160 -6.77 -17.11 -3.13
C LEU A 160 -5.32 -17.16 -2.64
N ASP A 161 -4.42 -17.73 -3.43
CA ASP A 161 -3.00 -17.81 -3.10
C ASP A 161 -2.31 -16.43 -3.04
N GLU A 162 -2.72 -15.46 -3.87
CA GLU A 162 -2.27 -14.07 -3.74
C GLU A 162 -2.80 -13.42 -2.47
N GLY A 163 -4.06 -13.62 -2.13
CA GLY A 163 -4.62 -13.18 -0.87
C GLY A 163 -3.89 -13.76 0.34
N LEU A 164 -3.56 -15.06 0.29
CA LEU A 164 -2.81 -15.73 1.35
C LEU A 164 -1.41 -15.15 1.53
N ARG A 165 -0.69 -14.85 0.42
CA ARG A 165 0.63 -14.19 0.48
C ARG A 165 0.55 -12.81 1.15
N CYS A 166 -0.43 -12.00 0.79
CA CYS A 166 -0.59 -10.67 1.37
C CYS A 166 -0.87 -10.72 2.88
N VAL A 167 -1.67 -11.70 3.31
CA VAL A 167 -1.92 -11.96 4.73
C VAL A 167 -0.64 -12.43 5.43
N ALA A 168 0.18 -13.29 4.79
CA ALA A 168 1.44 -13.74 5.34
C ALA A 168 2.44 -12.61 5.55
N VAL A 169 2.52 -11.62 4.64
CA VAL A 169 3.32 -10.39 4.85
C VAL A 169 2.87 -9.66 6.11
N GLY A 170 1.56 -9.52 6.31
CA GLY A 170 1.00 -8.92 7.52
C GLY A 170 1.31 -9.72 8.79
N LEU A 171 1.25 -11.06 8.75
CA LEU A 171 1.64 -11.93 9.87
C LEU A 171 3.13 -11.80 10.20
N ALA A 172 3.99 -11.76 9.17
CA ALA A 172 5.41 -11.52 9.33
C ALA A 172 5.69 -10.14 9.97
N ALA A 173 4.93 -9.11 9.60
CA ALA A 173 5.03 -7.79 10.23
C ALA A 173 4.65 -7.83 11.71
N HIS A 174 3.54 -8.49 12.08
CA HIS A 174 3.17 -8.70 13.48
C HIS A 174 4.26 -9.44 14.25
N ARG A 175 4.78 -10.53 13.68
CA ARG A 175 5.87 -11.28 14.31
C ARG A 175 7.11 -10.43 14.52
N SER A 176 7.45 -9.59 13.55
CA SER A 176 8.58 -8.67 13.66
C SER A 176 8.37 -7.62 14.77
N ILE A 177 7.17 -7.07 14.91
CA ILE A 177 6.82 -6.14 16.00
C ILE A 177 6.96 -6.82 17.37
N GLU A 178 6.47 -8.05 17.51
CA GLU A 178 6.54 -8.81 18.76
C GLU A 178 7.96 -9.17 19.20
N THR A 179 8.79 -9.54 18.22
CA THR A 179 10.14 -10.06 18.51
C THR A 179 11.23 -8.99 18.43
N GLY A 180 10.97 -7.86 17.76
CA GLY A 180 11.98 -6.87 17.41
C GLY A 180 12.97 -7.34 16.34
N LEU A 181 12.72 -8.47 15.69
CA LEU A 181 13.60 -9.09 14.69
C LEU A 181 12.93 -9.16 13.31
N PRO A 182 13.69 -9.20 12.22
CA PRO A 182 13.14 -9.48 10.90
C PRO A 182 12.53 -10.88 10.84
N ALA A 183 11.42 -11.01 10.11
CA ALA A 183 10.71 -12.27 9.87
C ALA A 183 10.83 -12.67 8.38
N LEU A 184 11.04 -13.95 8.09
CA LEU A 184 11.11 -14.47 6.74
C LEU A 184 9.73 -14.96 6.28
N LEU A 185 9.37 -14.73 5.03
CA LEU A 185 8.07 -15.18 4.50
C LEU A 185 7.97 -16.71 4.44
N ALA A 186 9.10 -17.41 4.32
CA ALA A 186 9.18 -18.86 4.38
C ALA A 186 8.69 -19.47 5.71
N ASP A 187 8.62 -18.68 6.78
CA ASP A 187 8.09 -19.15 8.08
C ASP A 187 6.55 -19.09 8.14
N PHE A 188 5.90 -18.48 7.13
CA PHE A 188 4.45 -18.21 7.12
C PHE A 188 3.75 -18.80 5.89
N LEU A 189 4.48 -19.25 4.90
CA LEU A 189 3.96 -19.78 3.66
C LEU A 189 4.56 -21.14 3.35
N PRO A 190 3.80 -22.07 2.78
CA PRO A 190 4.33 -23.27 2.21
C PRO A 190 5.23 -22.97 1.01
N ALA A 191 6.20 -23.87 0.72
CA ALA A 191 7.25 -23.64 -0.28
C ALA A 191 6.70 -23.34 -1.70
N GLU A 192 5.57 -23.89 -2.05
CA GLU A 192 4.90 -23.67 -3.35
C GLU A 192 4.30 -22.28 -3.53
N LEU A 193 4.23 -21.49 -2.45
CA LEU A 193 3.71 -20.12 -2.46
C LEU A 193 4.78 -19.02 -2.24
N LEU A 194 6.03 -19.42 -2.12
CA LEU A 194 7.17 -18.49 -1.93
C LEU A 194 7.62 -17.80 -3.22
#